data_dd383015eaa77bc39ad7174006b0baee
#
_entry.id   dd383015eaa77bc39ad7174006b0baee
#
_cell.length_a   1.000
_cell.length_b   1.000
_cell.length_c   1.000
_cell.angle_alpha   90.00
_cell.angle_beta   90.00
_cell.angle_gamma   90.00
#
_symmetry.space_group_name_H-M   'P 1'
#
loop_
_entity.id
_entity.type
_entity.pdbx_description
1 polymer ?
#
loop_
_entity_poly.entity_id
_entity_poly.type
_entity_poly.pdbx_seq_one_letter_code
_entity_poly.pdbx_strand_id
1 'polypeptide(L)'
;ALPILVTGFLFTAGRNWTGQPTPTGLPLALLAMLWLTGRVLVLTPWSWAAAIVNVGFTLSVAAALARPLLASRNRRNYFFIGLLVGMATAQLAFHLVQLGVQQWPAWVGLQLGLDVLLLIIAVMTGRVLPMFTNNGVPGAGARASPLIEKLAVGLLIALLGFDALQLPSHFIGVLTLAAGAAHLARWVLWKPWTTLRAPLVWVLHAAYVWLPAHLFLRACAAWGWLPASAAIHALTVGAAGGLIIGMMTRTALGHTGRPLRAGPLEVACYLLVLGAAPVRVFVPLAAPEWTAHALLLSALLWSTGFALYAIGYGALLTRPRLDGKPG
;
A
#
# COMPACT_ATOMS: atom_id res chain seq x y z
N ALA A 1 -2.94 -2.85 -10.41
CA ALA A 1 -3.62 -3.23 -9.16
C ALA A 1 -3.52 -2.15 -8.08
N LEU A 2 -2.36 -1.51 -7.87
CA LEU A 2 -2.14 -0.54 -6.78
C LEU A 2 -3.18 0.61 -6.70
N PRO A 3 -3.60 1.28 -7.79
CA PRO A 3 -4.52 2.40 -7.70
C PRO A 3 -5.88 2.04 -7.08
N ILE A 4 -6.45 0.85 -7.36
CA ILE A 4 -7.75 0.47 -6.82
C ILE A 4 -7.72 0.27 -5.30
N LEU A 5 -6.63 -0.29 -4.78
CA LEU A 5 -6.45 -0.51 -3.34
C LEU A 5 -6.34 0.81 -2.59
N VAL A 6 -5.55 1.74 -3.14
CA VAL A 6 -5.42 3.11 -2.63
C VAL A 6 -6.77 3.83 -2.70
N THR A 7 -7.53 3.66 -3.79
CA THR A 7 -8.86 4.27 -3.99
C THR A 7 -9.84 3.87 -2.90
N GLY A 8 -10.05 2.56 -2.69
CA GLY A 8 -10.98 2.04 -1.70
C GLY A 8 -10.66 2.56 -0.29
N PHE A 9 -9.38 2.54 0.07
CA PHE A 9 -8.92 3.06 1.34
C PHE A 9 -9.16 4.58 1.46
N LEU A 10 -8.75 5.38 0.46
CA LEU A 10 -8.85 6.84 0.52
C LEU A 10 -10.30 7.34 0.49
N PHE A 11 -11.23 6.66 -0.20
CA PHE A 11 -12.64 7.05 -0.17
C PHE A 11 -13.27 6.79 1.21
N THR A 12 -12.96 5.63 1.81
CA THR A 12 -13.42 5.31 3.17
C THR A 12 -12.82 6.29 4.20
N ALA A 13 -11.53 6.55 4.13
CA ALA A 13 -10.85 7.49 5.01
C ALA A 13 -11.32 8.92 4.75
N GLY A 14 -11.51 9.32 3.50
CA GLY A 14 -11.96 10.65 3.10
C GLY A 14 -13.31 11.01 3.70
N ARG A 15 -14.27 10.08 3.70
CA ARG A 15 -15.57 10.25 4.37
C ARG A 15 -15.39 10.51 5.87
N ASN A 16 -14.53 9.72 6.53
CA ASN A 16 -14.27 9.86 7.95
C ASN A 16 -13.55 11.18 8.30
N TRP A 17 -12.66 11.66 7.43
CA TRP A 17 -11.89 12.87 7.65
C TRP A 17 -12.69 14.17 7.43
N THR A 18 -13.70 14.10 6.56
CA THR A 18 -14.42 15.29 6.07
C THR A 18 -15.86 15.37 6.53
N GLY A 19 -16.45 14.24 6.94
CA GLY A 19 -17.90 14.13 7.16
C GLY A 19 -18.71 14.28 5.87
N GLN A 20 -18.06 14.43 4.71
CA GLN A 20 -18.71 14.63 3.41
C GLN A 20 -18.86 13.30 2.67
N PRO A 21 -19.89 13.14 1.82
CA PRO A 21 -20.07 11.93 1.05
C PRO A 21 -18.94 11.74 0.04
N THR A 22 -18.44 10.50 -0.05
CA THR A 22 -17.56 10.00 -1.10
C THR A 22 -18.39 9.23 -2.13
N PRO A 23 -17.88 8.91 -3.33
CA PRO A 23 -18.63 8.18 -4.35
C PRO A 23 -19.23 6.88 -3.82
N THR A 24 -20.56 6.72 -4.01
CA THR A 24 -21.32 5.51 -3.69
C THR A 24 -22.27 5.19 -4.86
N GLY A 25 -22.86 4.01 -4.89
CA GLY A 25 -23.81 3.60 -5.95
C GLY A 25 -23.21 3.70 -7.34
N LEU A 26 -23.93 4.31 -8.28
CA LEU A 26 -23.54 4.40 -9.68
C LEU A 26 -22.18 5.07 -9.92
N PRO A 27 -21.82 6.21 -9.30
CA PRO A 27 -20.48 6.79 -9.46
C PRO A 27 -19.34 5.85 -9.04
N LEU A 28 -19.51 5.10 -7.95
CA LEU A 28 -18.52 4.11 -7.52
C LEU A 28 -18.44 2.93 -8.50
N ALA A 29 -19.59 2.45 -8.99
CA ALA A 29 -19.65 1.37 -9.98
C ALA A 29 -18.95 1.78 -11.30
N LEU A 30 -19.16 3.02 -11.78
CA LEU A 30 -18.48 3.54 -12.97
C LEU A 30 -16.96 3.60 -12.78
N LEU A 31 -16.47 4.02 -11.62
CA LEU A 31 -15.03 3.98 -11.31
C LEU A 31 -14.50 2.54 -11.29
N ALA A 32 -15.24 1.59 -10.71
CA ALA A 32 -14.86 0.18 -10.70
C ALA A 32 -14.80 -0.40 -12.12
N MET A 33 -15.80 -0.08 -12.97
CA MET A 33 -15.81 -0.49 -14.38
C MET A 33 -14.67 0.13 -15.17
N LEU A 34 -14.36 1.41 -14.96
CA LEU A 34 -13.24 2.08 -15.60
C LEU A 34 -11.92 1.41 -15.23
N TRP A 35 -11.73 1.04 -13.95
CA TRP A 35 -10.56 0.28 -13.51
C TRP A 35 -10.49 -1.10 -14.18
N LEU A 36 -11.61 -1.84 -14.22
CA LEU A 36 -11.66 -3.17 -14.85
C LEU A 36 -11.36 -3.08 -16.34
N THR A 37 -11.94 -2.10 -17.04
CA THR A 37 -11.65 -1.83 -18.46
C THR A 37 -10.15 -1.60 -18.67
N GLY A 38 -9.50 -0.82 -17.80
CA GLY A 38 -8.06 -0.64 -17.86
C GLY A 38 -7.28 -1.94 -17.67
N ARG A 39 -7.76 -2.88 -16.84
CA ARG A 39 -7.13 -4.21 -16.68
C ARG A 39 -7.28 -5.09 -17.92
N VAL A 40 -8.42 -5.06 -18.56
CA VAL A 40 -8.67 -5.81 -19.79
C VAL A 40 -7.83 -5.22 -20.94
N LEU A 41 -7.83 -3.90 -21.11
CA LEU A 41 -7.11 -3.23 -22.19
C LEU A 41 -5.59 -3.49 -22.16
N VAL A 42 -4.98 -3.62 -20.99
CA VAL A 42 -3.54 -3.97 -20.88
C VAL A 42 -3.20 -5.34 -21.48
N LEU A 43 -4.20 -6.24 -21.60
CA LEU A 43 -4.05 -7.57 -22.21
C LEU A 43 -4.36 -7.56 -23.72
N THR A 44 -4.64 -6.41 -24.29
CA THR A 44 -4.98 -6.23 -25.71
C THR A 44 -3.88 -5.43 -26.44
N PRO A 45 -3.85 -5.42 -27.78
CA PRO A 45 -2.93 -4.58 -28.54
C PRO A 45 -3.26 -3.08 -28.49
N TRP A 46 -4.38 -2.68 -27.85
CA TRP A 46 -4.84 -1.28 -27.80
C TRP A 46 -4.11 -0.46 -26.72
N SER A 47 -2.81 -0.33 -26.87
CA SER A 47 -1.92 0.29 -25.87
C SER A 47 -2.29 1.75 -25.55
N TRP A 48 -2.74 2.55 -26.55
CA TRP A 48 -3.22 3.92 -26.33
C TRP A 48 -4.49 3.96 -25.48
N ALA A 49 -5.46 3.10 -25.78
CA ALA A 49 -6.67 3.00 -24.99
C ALA A 49 -6.35 2.57 -23.53
N ALA A 50 -5.45 1.61 -23.36
CA ALA A 50 -4.98 1.19 -22.04
C ALA A 50 -4.34 2.35 -21.26
N ALA A 51 -3.51 3.17 -21.92
CA ALA A 51 -2.88 4.35 -21.31
C ALA A 51 -3.93 5.37 -20.85
N ILE A 52 -4.85 5.76 -21.75
CA ILE A 52 -5.90 6.75 -21.46
C ILE A 52 -6.78 6.29 -20.30
N VAL A 53 -7.24 5.04 -20.33
CA VAL A 53 -8.15 4.50 -19.30
C VAL A 53 -7.46 4.37 -17.95
N ASN A 54 -6.21 3.89 -17.89
CA ASN A 54 -5.49 3.73 -16.62
C ASN A 54 -5.17 5.08 -15.97
N VAL A 55 -4.66 6.04 -16.74
CA VAL A 55 -4.37 7.40 -16.24
C VAL A 55 -5.67 8.11 -15.89
N GLY A 56 -6.69 8.02 -16.76
CA GLY A 56 -8.02 8.60 -16.56
C GLY A 56 -8.70 8.08 -15.29
N PHE A 57 -8.58 6.77 -14.99
CA PHE A 57 -9.07 6.21 -13.73
C PHE A 57 -8.42 6.90 -12.52
N THR A 58 -7.11 6.99 -12.49
CA THR A 58 -6.38 7.56 -11.34
C THR A 58 -6.69 9.05 -11.16
N LEU A 59 -6.81 9.81 -12.25
CA LEU A 59 -7.22 11.22 -12.22
C LEU A 59 -8.68 11.38 -11.76
N SER A 60 -9.58 10.50 -12.20
CA SER A 60 -10.98 10.49 -11.75
C SER A 60 -11.09 10.23 -10.25
N VAL A 61 -10.26 9.33 -9.71
CA VAL A 61 -10.16 9.11 -8.26
C VAL A 61 -9.63 10.34 -7.54
N ALA A 62 -8.60 11.01 -8.07
CA ALA A 62 -8.06 12.23 -7.50
C ALA A 62 -9.13 13.35 -7.45
N ALA A 63 -9.88 13.53 -8.53
CA ALA A 63 -10.97 14.51 -8.62
C ALA A 63 -12.12 14.17 -7.65
N ALA A 64 -12.49 12.90 -7.55
CA ALA A 64 -13.53 12.44 -6.63
C ALA A 64 -13.14 12.63 -5.16
N LEU A 65 -11.86 12.43 -4.80
CA LEU A 65 -11.34 12.69 -3.45
C LEU A 65 -11.18 14.21 -3.18
N ALA A 66 -10.85 14.99 -4.19
CA ALA A 66 -10.66 16.42 -4.06
C ALA A 66 -11.95 17.13 -3.60
N ARG A 67 -13.10 16.72 -4.13
CA ARG A 67 -14.41 17.33 -3.82
C ARG A 67 -14.69 17.40 -2.32
N PRO A 68 -14.74 16.30 -1.56
CA PRO A 68 -15.01 16.34 -0.11
C PRO A 68 -13.91 17.04 0.66
N LEU A 69 -12.65 16.91 0.27
CA LEU A 69 -11.53 17.56 0.95
C LEU A 69 -11.56 19.08 0.80
N LEU A 70 -11.86 19.59 -0.39
CA LEU A 70 -11.98 21.03 -0.66
C LEU A 70 -13.22 21.63 0.02
N ALA A 71 -14.38 20.94 -0.09
CA ALA A 71 -15.63 21.37 0.55
C ALA A 71 -15.49 21.50 2.08
N SER A 72 -14.79 20.56 2.71
CA SER A 72 -14.54 20.60 4.17
C SER A 72 -13.34 21.45 4.57
N ARG A 73 -12.62 22.05 3.61
CA ARG A 73 -11.35 22.78 3.83
C ARG A 73 -10.31 21.97 4.62
N ASN A 74 -10.28 20.65 4.44
CA ASN A 74 -9.38 19.73 5.15
C ASN A 74 -7.97 19.78 4.56
N ARG A 75 -7.26 20.91 4.75
CA ARG A 75 -5.92 21.18 4.20
C ARG A 75 -4.90 20.12 4.58
N ARG A 76 -5.03 19.51 5.75
CA ARG A 76 -4.14 18.43 6.24
C ARG A 76 -4.08 17.24 5.30
N ASN A 77 -5.12 17.01 4.50
CA ASN A 77 -5.22 15.84 3.62
C ASN A 77 -5.12 16.18 2.13
N TYR A 78 -4.91 17.46 1.75
CA TYR A 78 -4.75 17.86 0.35
C TYR A 78 -3.58 17.19 -0.34
N PHE A 79 -2.52 16.84 0.40
CA PHE A 79 -1.37 16.16 -0.18
C PHE A 79 -1.72 14.80 -0.81
N PHE A 80 -2.80 14.11 -0.38
CA PHE A 80 -3.26 12.89 -1.03
C PHE A 80 -3.75 13.13 -2.46
N ILE A 81 -4.31 14.31 -2.75
CA ILE A 81 -4.66 14.70 -4.12
C ILE A 81 -3.37 14.77 -4.95
N GLY A 82 -2.34 15.42 -4.41
CA GLY A 82 -1.02 15.50 -5.05
C GLY A 82 -0.39 14.12 -5.28
N LEU A 83 -0.48 13.21 -4.31
CA LEU A 83 0.02 11.83 -4.46
C LEU A 83 -0.74 11.04 -5.53
N LEU A 84 -2.05 11.20 -5.64
CA LEU A 84 -2.83 10.57 -6.72
C LEU A 84 -2.49 11.15 -8.09
N VAL A 85 -2.28 12.46 -8.19
CA VAL A 85 -1.79 13.09 -9.43
C VAL A 85 -0.38 12.57 -9.76
N GLY A 86 0.52 12.48 -8.77
CA GLY A 86 1.84 11.87 -8.93
C GLY A 86 1.78 10.42 -9.40
N MET A 87 0.84 9.63 -8.87
CA MET A 87 0.59 8.26 -9.33
C MET A 87 0.12 8.23 -10.79
N ALA A 88 -0.78 9.15 -11.19
CA ALA A 88 -1.23 9.27 -12.57
C ALA A 88 -0.08 9.67 -13.51
N THR A 89 0.79 10.60 -13.08
CA THR A 89 1.98 11.01 -13.83
C THR A 89 2.95 9.83 -14.00
N ALA A 90 3.21 9.06 -12.95
CA ALA A 90 4.05 7.86 -13.00
C ALA A 90 3.49 6.81 -13.97
N GLN A 91 2.17 6.59 -13.97
CA GLN A 91 1.49 5.71 -14.92
C GLN A 91 1.61 6.24 -16.35
N LEU A 92 1.42 7.55 -16.55
CA LEU A 92 1.58 8.18 -17.87
C LEU A 92 3.00 8.00 -18.38
N ALA A 93 4.02 8.28 -17.55
CA ALA A 93 5.42 8.09 -17.92
C ALA A 93 5.69 6.64 -18.36
N PHE A 94 5.20 5.64 -17.61
CA PHE A 94 5.31 4.23 -17.97
C PHE A 94 4.66 3.93 -19.33
N HIS A 95 3.43 4.39 -19.54
CA HIS A 95 2.71 4.14 -20.79
C HIS A 95 3.36 4.84 -22.00
N LEU A 96 3.87 6.08 -21.84
CA LEU A 96 4.54 6.80 -22.94
C LEU A 96 5.81 6.05 -23.41
N VAL A 97 6.54 5.42 -22.50
CA VAL A 97 7.67 4.56 -22.87
C VAL A 97 7.19 3.32 -23.63
N GLN A 98 6.14 2.64 -23.13
CA GLN A 98 5.57 1.47 -23.82
C GLN A 98 5.01 1.79 -25.20
N LEU A 99 4.57 3.00 -25.44
CA LEU A 99 4.07 3.52 -26.72
C LEU A 99 5.18 4.00 -27.66
N GLY A 100 6.45 3.98 -27.21
CA GLY A 100 7.58 4.49 -27.99
C GLY A 100 7.63 6.02 -28.13
N VAL A 101 6.78 6.76 -27.39
CA VAL A 101 6.75 8.24 -27.41
C VAL A 101 7.93 8.83 -26.66
N GLN A 102 8.37 8.16 -25.60
CA GLN A 102 9.52 8.54 -24.79
C GLN A 102 10.57 7.43 -24.74
N GLN A 103 11.84 7.83 -24.69
CA GLN A 103 12.98 6.91 -24.65
C GLN A 103 13.56 6.73 -23.22
N TRP A 104 12.84 7.17 -22.20
CA TRP A 104 13.27 6.93 -20.82
C TRP A 104 13.29 5.42 -20.50
N PRO A 105 14.14 4.98 -19.56
CA PRO A 105 14.06 3.61 -19.10
C PRO A 105 12.66 3.28 -18.53
N ALA A 106 12.06 2.17 -18.95
CA ALA A 106 10.70 1.80 -18.57
C ALA A 106 10.50 1.67 -17.04
N TRP A 107 11.57 1.36 -16.30
CA TRP A 107 11.54 1.25 -14.86
C TRP A 107 11.30 2.59 -14.14
N VAL A 108 11.57 3.76 -14.77
CA VAL A 108 11.40 5.09 -14.14
C VAL A 108 9.96 5.32 -13.72
N GLY A 109 9.00 5.14 -14.61
CA GLY A 109 7.58 5.29 -14.29
C GLY A 109 7.10 4.31 -13.22
N LEU A 110 7.61 3.07 -13.26
CA LEU A 110 7.30 2.07 -12.24
C LEU A 110 7.86 2.49 -10.88
N GLN A 111 9.12 2.94 -10.82
CA GLN A 111 9.78 3.35 -9.58
C GLN A 111 9.06 4.55 -8.95
N LEU A 112 8.75 5.58 -9.73
CA LEU A 112 8.00 6.74 -9.24
C LEU A 112 6.62 6.33 -8.68
N GLY A 113 5.95 5.39 -9.33
CA GLY A 113 4.69 4.83 -8.81
C GLY A 113 4.86 4.09 -7.49
N LEU A 114 5.95 3.35 -7.31
CA LEU A 114 6.29 2.68 -6.05
C LEU A 114 6.65 3.68 -4.94
N ASP A 115 7.34 4.76 -5.25
CA ASP A 115 7.69 5.81 -4.28
C ASP A 115 6.44 6.56 -3.80
N VAL A 116 5.49 6.84 -4.70
CA VAL A 116 4.20 7.41 -4.32
C VAL A 116 3.42 6.45 -3.42
N LEU A 117 3.39 5.14 -3.75
CA LEU A 117 2.78 4.12 -2.89
C LEU A 117 3.46 4.08 -1.52
N LEU A 118 4.79 4.08 -1.49
CA LEU A 118 5.59 4.08 -0.27
C LEU A 118 5.25 5.27 0.62
N LEU A 119 5.13 6.48 0.04
CA LEU A 119 4.69 7.68 0.75
C LEU A 119 3.28 7.55 1.32
N ILE A 120 2.32 7.03 0.54
CA ILE A 120 0.94 6.79 1.03
C ILE A 120 0.97 5.84 2.23
N ILE A 121 1.66 4.71 2.11
CA ILE A 121 1.80 3.73 3.19
C ILE A 121 2.44 4.39 4.42
N ALA A 122 3.57 5.08 4.24
CA ALA A 122 4.32 5.69 5.34
C ALA A 122 3.49 6.72 6.12
N VAL A 123 2.78 7.60 5.42
CA VAL A 123 1.94 8.61 6.06
C VAL A 123 0.74 7.98 6.76
N MET A 124 0.08 7.01 6.11
CA MET A 124 -1.11 6.39 6.68
C MET A 124 -0.78 5.52 7.90
N THR A 125 0.25 4.71 7.81
CA THR A 125 0.67 3.87 8.94
C THR A 125 1.11 4.71 10.14
N GLY A 126 1.79 5.83 9.91
CA GLY A 126 2.15 6.76 10.98
C GLY A 126 0.98 7.34 11.75
N ARG A 127 -0.15 7.50 11.07
CA ARG A 127 -1.38 8.01 11.70
C ARG A 127 -2.16 6.91 12.42
N VAL A 128 -2.21 5.70 11.85
CA VAL A 128 -3.14 4.68 12.32
C VAL A 128 -2.50 3.62 13.23
N LEU A 129 -1.23 3.23 13.02
CA LEU A 129 -0.62 2.16 13.80
C LEU A 129 -0.47 2.50 15.28
N PRO A 130 0.08 3.66 15.69
CA PRO A 130 0.15 4.00 17.12
C PRO A 130 -1.23 4.03 17.78
N MET A 131 -2.22 4.59 17.08
CA MET A 131 -3.60 4.65 17.56
C MET A 131 -4.21 3.26 17.69
N PHE A 132 -4.04 2.39 16.68
CA PHE A 132 -4.58 1.03 16.72
C PHE A 132 -3.88 0.17 17.76
N THR A 133 -2.58 0.40 18.00
CA THR A 133 -1.83 -0.28 19.06
C THR A 133 -2.40 0.09 20.43
N ASN A 134 -2.54 1.38 20.73
CA ASN A 134 -3.06 1.83 22.03
C ASN A 134 -4.52 1.47 22.24
N ASN A 135 -5.36 1.50 21.18
CA ASN A 135 -6.78 1.12 21.28
C ASN A 135 -6.98 -0.41 21.36
N GLY A 136 -6.12 -1.17 20.69
CA GLY A 136 -6.23 -2.64 20.64
C GLY A 136 -5.53 -3.35 21.80
N VAL A 137 -4.56 -2.69 22.44
CA VAL A 137 -3.80 -3.20 23.58
C VAL A 137 -3.71 -2.10 24.65
N PRO A 138 -4.65 -2.09 25.60
CA PRO A 138 -4.63 -1.12 26.70
C PRO A 138 -3.28 -1.15 27.42
N GLY A 139 -2.69 0.02 27.66
CA GLY A 139 -1.40 0.14 28.32
C GLY A 139 -0.17 -0.10 27.44
N ALA A 140 -0.30 -0.34 26.14
CA ALA A 140 0.83 -0.55 25.22
C ALA A 140 1.80 0.63 25.20
N GLY A 141 1.27 1.87 25.28
CA GLY A 141 2.08 3.08 25.32
C GLY A 141 2.88 3.31 24.04
N ALA A 142 2.28 3.00 22.87
CA ALA A 142 2.83 3.33 21.58
C ALA A 142 2.92 4.85 21.42
N ARG A 143 4.06 5.37 20.94
CA ARG A 143 4.36 6.79 20.85
C ARG A 143 4.76 7.18 19.43
N ALA A 144 4.49 8.43 19.06
CA ALA A 144 5.02 9.07 17.87
C ALA A 144 5.97 10.21 18.29
N SER A 145 7.17 10.25 17.70
CA SER A 145 8.12 11.35 17.88
C SER A 145 8.01 12.32 16.71
N PRO A 146 7.70 13.60 16.92
CA PRO A 146 7.59 14.57 15.83
C PRO A 146 8.83 14.66 14.94
N LEU A 147 10.01 14.51 15.51
CA LEU A 147 11.26 14.51 14.74
C LEU A 147 11.36 13.27 13.84
N ILE A 148 11.12 12.09 14.41
CA ILE A 148 11.19 10.83 13.63
C ILE A 148 10.11 10.79 12.55
N GLU A 149 8.90 11.28 12.84
CA GLU A 149 7.83 11.39 11.83
C GLU A 149 8.22 12.32 10.67
N LYS A 150 8.82 13.49 10.97
CA LYS A 150 9.33 14.41 9.95
C LYS A 150 10.46 13.79 9.13
N LEU A 151 11.41 13.12 9.77
CA LEU A 151 12.50 12.43 9.08
C LEU A 151 11.98 11.29 8.22
N ALA A 152 11.12 10.43 8.75
CA ALA A 152 10.57 9.29 8.02
C ALA A 152 9.84 9.73 6.73
N VAL A 153 9.01 10.75 6.79
CA VAL A 153 8.29 11.23 5.61
C VAL A 153 9.17 12.12 4.72
N GLY A 154 9.99 13.01 5.31
CA GLY A 154 10.86 13.92 4.57
C GLY A 154 11.90 13.21 3.72
N LEU A 155 12.52 12.14 4.26
CA LEU A 155 13.48 11.32 3.51
C LEU A 155 12.83 10.58 2.33
N LEU A 156 11.57 10.15 2.45
CA LEU A 156 10.85 9.55 1.33
C LEU A 156 10.45 10.58 0.26
N ILE A 157 10.13 11.81 0.65
CA ILE A 157 9.89 12.91 -0.31
C ILE A 157 11.18 13.24 -1.04
N ALA A 158 12.31 13.30 -0.34
CA ALA A 158 13.61 13.50 -0.95
C ALA A 158 13.95 12.34 -1.91
N LEU A 159 13.64 11.09 -1.50
CA LEU A 159 13.86 9.91 -2.34
C LEU A 159 13.06 9.97 -3.64
N LEU A 160 11.76 10.31 -3.57
CA LEU A 160 10.94 10.53 -4.77
C LEU A 160 11.56 11.61 -5.69
N GLY A 161 12.10 12.70 -5.10
CA GLY A 161 12.81 13.74 -5.87
C GLY A 161 14.09 13.21 -6.51
N PHE A 162 14.89 12.43 -5.80
CA PHE A 162 16.13 11.84 -6.30
C PHE A 162 15.87 10.88 -7.47
N ASP A 163 14.81 10.06 -7.36
CA ASP A 163 14.40 9.16 -8.43
C ASP A 163 13.84 9.91 -9.65
N ALA A 164 13.05 10.96 -9.42
CA ALA A 164 12.51 11.79 -10.50
C ALA A 164 13.64 12.53 -11.25
N LEU A 165 14.68 12.96 -10.55
CA LEU A 165 15.84 13.62 -11.13
C LEU A 165 16.92 12.65 -11.64
N GLN A 166 16.70 11.33 -11.48
CA GLN A 166 17.64 10.28 -11.90
C GLN A 166 19.04 10.47 -11.33
N LEU A 167 19.13 10.82 -10.03
CA LEU A 167 20.40 11.04 -9.37
C LEU A 167 21.24 9.75 -9.26
N PRO A 168 22.58 9.86 -9.12
CA PRO A 168 23.46 8.70 -9.05
C PRO A 168 23.06 7.72 -7.93
N SER A 169 23.16 6.43 -8.20
CA SER A 169 22.67 5.33 -7.35
C SER A 169 23.27 5.34 -5.94
N HIS A 170 24.52 5.77 -5.77
CA HIS A 170 25.14 5.83 -4.44
C HIS A 170 24.43 6.83 -3.50
N PHE A 171 23.96 7.98 -4.00
CA PHE A 171 23.17 8.92 -3.21
C PHE A 171 21.81 8.35 -2.84
N ILE A 172 21.16 7.65 -3.78
CA ILE A 172 19.92 6.92 -3.54
C ILE A 172 20.13 5.86 -2.46
N GLY A 173 21.26 5.12 -2.51
CA GLY A 173 21.61 4.12 -1.50
C GLY A 173 21.72 4.70 -0.09
N VAL A 174 22.46 5.81 0.07
CA VAL A 174 22.60 6.49 1.37
C VAL A 174 21.27 7.02 1.88
N LEU A 175 20.49 7.64 1.00
CA LEU A 175 19.19 8.21 1.37
C LEU A 175 18.18 7.13 1.79
N THR A 176 18.13 6.01 1.06
CA THR A 176 17.25 4.88 1.42
C THR A 176 17.68 4.20 2.71
N LEU A 177 19.00 4.10 2.97
CA LEU A 177 19.52 3.59 4.24
C LEU A 177 19.05 4.48 5.42
N ALA A 178 19.21 5.79 5.29
CA ALA A 178 18.77 6.75 6.30
C ALA A 178 17.25 6.71 6.52
N ALA A 179 16.47 6.63 5.42
CA ALA A 179 15.02 6.45 5.48
C ALA A 179 14.63 5.14 6.17
N GLY A 180 15.31 4.04 5.86
CA GLY A 180 15.10 2.73 6.49
C GLY A 180 15.32 2.78 8.00
N ALA A 181 16.41 3.45 8.44
CA ALA A 181 16.70 3.65 9.86
C ALA A 181 15.63 4.49 10.56
N ALA A 182 15.16 5.58 9.95
CA ALA A 182 14.08 6.42 10.49
C ALA A 182 12.76 5.63 10.62
N HIS A 183 12.40 4.82 9.62
CA HIS A 183 11.22 3.97 9.66
C HIS A 183 11.33 2.82 10.67
N LEU A 184 12.51 2.25 10.86
CA LEU A 184 12.75 1.24 11.89
C LEU A 184 12.63 1.85 13.30
N ALA A 185 13.25 3.01 13.54
CA ALA A 185 13.13 3.73 14.81
C ALA A 185 11.67 4.06 15.14
N ARG A 186 10.92 4.53 14.15
CA ARG A 186 9.48 4.79 14.23
C ARG A 186 8.69 3.54 14.63
N TRP A 187 8.96 2.38 14.00
CA TRP A 187 8.30 1.12 14.29
C TRP A 187 8.58 0.64 15.71
N VAL A 188 9.81 0.80 16.20
CA VAL A 188 10.21 0.49 17.58
C VAL A 188 9.43 1.35 18.57
N LEU A 189 9.24 2.65 18.31
CA LEU A 189 8.44 3.55 19.16
C LEU A 189 6.96 3.14 19.26
N TRP A 190 6.44 2.45 18.26
CA TRP A 190 5.07 1.92 18.27
C TRP A 190 4.91 0.63 19.06
N LYS A 191 5.99 0.08 19.63
CA LYS A 191 6.03 -1.09 20.52
C LYS A 191 5.33 -2.33 19.96
N PRO A 192 5.74 -2.84 18.79
CA PRO A 192 5.11 -3.99 18.11
C PRO A 192 5.01 -5.24 19.00
N TRP A 193 5.98 -5.46 19.88
CA TRP A 193 6.03 -6.62 20.78
C TRP A 193 4.85 -6.69 21.77
N THR A 194 4.20 -5.57 22.08
CA THR A 194 3.03 -5.54 22.95
C THR A 194 1.78 -6.11 22.29
N THR A 195 1.79 -6.23 20.95
CA THR A 195 0.60 -6.57 20.16
C THR A 195 0.42 -8.05 19.87
N LEU A 196 1.36 -8.91 20.26
CA LEU A 196 1.42 -10.34 19.88
C LEU A 196 0.13 -11.13 20.19
N ARG A 197 -0.63 -10.71 21.21
CA ARG A 197 -1.92 -11.31 21.57
C ARG A 197 -3.14 -10.66 20.90
N ALA A 198 -2.93 -9.64 20.04
CA ALA A 198 -3.98 -8.90 19.35
C ALA A 198 -3.83 -9.02 17.82
N PRO A 199 -4.36 -10.09 17.17
CA PRO A 199 -4.08 -10.37 15.75
C PRO A 199 -4.44 -9.24 14.80
N LEU A 200 -5.54 -8.51 15.02
CA LEU A 200 -5.92 -7.34 14.23
C LEU A 200 -4.93 -6.17 14.32
N VAL A 201 -3.96 -6.23 15.23
CA VAL A 201 -2.93 -5.20 15.42
C VAL A 201 -1.56 -5.73 15.03
N TRP A 202 -1.16 -6.93 15.50
CA TRP A 202 0.17 -7.46 15.16
C TRP A 202 0.36 -7.66 13.66
N VAL A 203 -0.69 -8.00 12.90
CA VAL A 203 -0.61 -8.13 11.44
C VAL A 203 -0.14 -6.84 10.77
N LEU A 204 -0.59 -5.68 11.26
CA LEU A 204 -0.20 -4.39 10.72
C LEU A 204 1.28 -4.06 11.04
N HIS A 205 1.75 -4.44 12.21
CA HIS A 205 3.16 -4.30 12.58
C HIS A 205 4.06 -5.27 11.83
N ALA A 206 3.64 -6.52 11.66
CA ALA A 206 4.36 -7.52 10.88
C ALA A 206 4.42 -7.17 9.38
N ALA A 207 3.39 -6.49 8.87
CA ALA A 207 3.41 -5.95 7.52
C ALA A 207 4.30 -4.70 7.42
N TYR A 208 4.20 -3.79 8.41
CA TYR A 208 4.96 -2.55 8.36
C TYR A 208 6.47 -2.74 8.39
N VAL A 209 6.99 -3.75 9.09
CA VAL A 209 8.44 -4.01 9.15
C VAL A 209 9.05 -4.27 7.76
N TRP A 210 8.25 -4.71 6.80
CA TRP A 210 8.67 -4.85 5.40
C TRP A 210 8.94 -3.52 4.70
N LEU A 211 8.45 -2.39 5.24
CA LEU A 211 8.77 -1.06 4.69
C LEU A 211 10.23 -0.66 4.97
N PRO A 212 10.74 -0.64 6.22
CA PRO A 212 12.18 -0.46 6.44
C PRO A 212 13.03 -1.56 5.78
N ALA A 213 12.56 -2.83 5.73
CA ALA A 213 13.24 -3.90 5.02
C ALA A 213 13.36 -3.58 3.51
N HIS A 214 12.30 -3.10 2.86
CA HIS A 214 12.36 -2.61 1.48
C HIS A 214 13.45 -1.54 1.30
N LEU A 215 13.49 -0.54 2.19
CA LEU A 215 14.46 0.56 2.10
C LEU A 215 15.91 0.07 2.27
N PHE A 216 16.17 -0.85 3.20
CA PHE A 216 17.50 -1.47 3.34
C PHE A 216 17.87 -2.32 2.12
N LEU A 217 16.96 -3.15 1.62
CA LEU A 217 17.19 -3.94 0.40
C LEU A 217 17.41 -3.03 -0.81
N ARG A 218 16.70 -1.91 -0.88
CA ARG A 218 16.88 -0.93 -1.95
C ARG A 218 18.23 -0.22 -1.87
N ALA A 219 18.74 0.09 -0.67
CA ALA A 219 20.08 0.60 -0.50
C ALA A 219 21.12 -0.40 -1.03
N CYS A 220 21.01 -1.67 -0.64
CA CYS A 220 21.87 -2.74 -1.14
C CYS A 220 21.78 -2.89 -2.66
N ALA A 221 20.59 -2.78 -3.24
CA ALA A 221 20.40 -2.85 -4.70
C ALA A 221 21.03 -1.62 -5.40
N ALA A 222 20.93 -0.43 -4.83
CA ALA A 222 21.55 0.78 -5.36
C ALA A 222 23.10 0.70 -5.40
N TRP A 223 23.69 -0.08 -4.49
CA TRP A 223 25.13 -0.38 -4.48
C TRP A 223 25.53 -1.62 -5.30
N GLY A 224 24.56 -2.26 -5.97
CA GLY A 224 24.81 -3.43 -6.81
C GLY A 224 25.00 -4.75 -6.05
N TRP A 225 24.70 -4.81 -4.75
CA TRP A 225 24.92 -6.02 -3.93
C TRP A 225 23.82 -7.08 -4.12
N LEU A 226 22.64 -6.67 -4.56
CA LEU A 226 21.52 -7.58 -4.84
C LEU A 226 20.57 -6.99 -5.89
N PRO A 227 19.69 -7.83 -6.49
CA PRO A 227 18.76 -7.38 -7.51
C PRO A 227 17.67 -6.49 -6.91
N ALA A 228 17.28 -5.44 -7.64
CA ALA A 228 16.23 -4.49 -7.24
C ALA A 228 14.86 -5.17 -7.00
N SER A 229 14.61 -6.33 -7.64
CA SER A 229 13.39 -7.11 -7.47
C SER A 229 13.14 -7.52 -6.03
N ALA A 230 14.18 -7.79 -5.24
CA ALA A 230 14.05 -8.15 -3.83
C ALA A 230 13.43 -6.98 -3.03
N ALA A 231 13.92 -5.76 -3.23
CA ALA A 231 13.37 -4.57 -2.60
C ALA A 231 11.91 -4.31 -3.04
N ILE A 232 11.62 -4.41 -4.33
CA ILE A 232 10.27 -4.22 -4.88
C ILE A 232 9.28 -5.20 -4.23
N HIS A 233 9.66 -6.47 -4.09
CA HIS A 233 8.78 -7.48 -3.51
C HIS A 233 8.63 -7.34 -1.98
N ALA A 234 9.65 -6.85 -1.28
CA ALA A 234 9.51 -6.49 0.13
C ALA A 234 8.43 -5.40 0.34
N LEU A 235 8.38 -4.38 -0.53
CA LEU A 235 7.35 -3.35 -0.46
C LEU A 235 5.98 -3.89 -0.90
N THR A 236 5.90 -4.57 -2.05
CA THR A 236 4.62 -4.90 -2.68
C THR A 236 3.95 -6.13 -2.08
N VAL A 237 4.69 -7.21 -1.84
CA VAL A 237 4.16 -8.45 -1.24
C VAL A 237 4.15 -8.33 0.28
N GLY A 238 5.26 -7.88 0.88
CA GLY A 238 5.40 -7.79 2.33
C GLY A 238 4.60 -6.64 2.93
N ALA A 239 5.01 -5.40 2.69
CA ALA A 239 4.39 -4.25 3.31
C ALA A 239 2.95 -4.02 2.79
N ALA A 240 2.77 -3.84 1.48
CA ALA A 240 1.45 -3.54 0.92
C ALA A 240 0.49 -4.73 1.08
N GLY A 241 0.89 -5.96 0.70
CA GLY A 241 0.04 -7.15 0.83
C GLY A 241 -0.42 -7.39 2.27
N GLY A 242 0.51 -7.35 3.23
CA GLY A 242 0.19 -7.55 4.65
C GLY A 242 -0.67 -6.44 5.24
N LEU A 243 -0.40 -5.16 4.91
CA LEU A 243 -1.25 -4.04 5.34
C LEU A 243 -2.66 -4.13 4.74
N ILE A 244 -2.78 -4.54 3.48
CA ILE A 244 -4.07 -4.69 2.80
C ILE A 244 -4.92 -5.74 3.52
N ILE A 245 -4.42 -6.96 3.73
CA ILE A 245 -5.20 -8.01 4.37
C ILE A 245 -5.58 -7.63 5.82
N GLY A 246 -4.66 -7.02 6.57
CA GLY A 246 -4.92 -6.56 7.93
C GLY A 246 -5.95 -5.43 7.99
N MET A 247 -5.89 -4.45 7.08
CA MET A 247 -6.86 -3.36 7.01
C MET A 247 -8.22 -3.83 6.50
N MET A 248 -8.27 -4.68 5.47
CA MET A 248 -9.53 -5.21 4.92
C MET A 248 -10.33 -5.97 5.99
N THR A 249 -9.69 -6.84 6.76
CA THR A 249 -10.36 -7.59 7.84
C THR A 249 -10.86 -6.65 8.93
N ARG A 250 -10.02 -5.71 9.37
CA ARG A 250 -10.39 -4.75 10.42
C ARG A 250 -11.53 -3.82 9.99
N THR A 251 -11.44 -3.26 8.79
CA THR A 251 -12.48 -2.34 8.27
C THR A 251 -13.77 -3.07 7.99
N ALA A 252 -13.74 -4.27 7.42
CA ALA A 252 -14.93 -5.09 7.17
C ALA A 252 -15.68 -5.39 8.48
N LEU A 253 -14.99 -5.80 9.55
CA LEU A 253 -15.61 -6.02 10.86
C LEU A 253 -16.23 -4.72 11.40
N GLY A 254 -15.50 -3.62 11.41
CA GLY A 254 -15.98 -2.34 11.93
C GLY A 254 -17.15 -1.76 11.14
N HIS A 255 -17.10 -1.81 9.80
CA HIS A 255 -18.14 -1.27 8.94
C HIS A 255 -19.41 -2.13 8.88
N THR A 256 -19.34 -3.38 9.33
CA THR A 256 -20.50 -4.27 9.42
C THR A 256 -21.08 -4.37 10.86
N GLY A 257 -20.57 -3.53 11.78
CA GLY A 257 -21.05 -3.48 13.17
C GLY A 257 -20.64 -4.69 14.01
N ARG A 258 -19.56 -5.40 13.62
CA ARG A 258 -19.06 -6.59 14.32
C ARG A 258 -17.95 -6.24 15.29
N PRO A 259 -17.76 -7.03 16.36
CA PRO A 259 -16.64 -6.87 17.28
C PRO A 259 -15.29 -6.93 16.56
N LEU A 260 -14.36 -6.04 16.90
CA LEU A 260 -13.01 -6.03 16.34
C LEU A 260 -12.16 -7.15 16.99
N ARG A 261 -12.48 -8.39 16.64
CA ARG A 261 -11.76 -9.60 17.10
C ARG A 261 -11.44 -10.48 15.89
N ALA A 262 -10.18 -10.90 15.80
CA ALA A 262 -9.78 -11.89 14.80
C ALA A 262 -9.98 -13.30 15.35
N GLY A 263 -10.55 -14.16 14.52
CA GLY A 263 -10.65 -15.59 14.73
C GLY A 263 -9.55 -16.36 13.98
N PRO A 264 -9.66 -17.70 13.94
CA PRO A 264 -8.69 -18.54 13.23
C PRO A 264 -8.60 -18.24 11.73
N LEU A 265 -9.72 -17.86 11.10
CA LEU A 265 -9.76 -17.51 9.67
C LEU A 265 -8.87 -16.31 9.36
N GLU A 266 -9.02 -15.23 10.13
CA GLU A 266 -8.22 -14.02 9.95
C GLU A 266 -6.75 -14.30 10.17
N VAL A 267 -6.41 -15.04 11.22
CA VAL A 267 -5.03 -15.43 11.51
C VAL A 267 -4.44 -16.28 10.37
N ALA A 268 -5.20 -17.24 9.82
CA ALA A 268 -4.76 -18.02 8.66
C ALA A 268 -4.50 -17.12 7.43
N CYS A 269 -5.42 -16.18 7.12
CA CYS A 269 -5.21 -15.20 6.06
C CYS A 269 -3.91 -14.39 6.28
N TYR A 270 -3.65 -13.94 7.50
CA TYR A 270 -2.46 -13.16 7.83
C TYR A 270 -1.17 -13.96 7.66
N LEU A 271 -1.13 -15.18 8.19
CA LEU A 271 0.06 -16.04 8.11
C LEU A 271 0.37 -16.42 6.66
N LEU A 272 -0.64 -16.71 5.84
CA LEU A 272 -0.47 -17.03 4.42
C LEU A 272 0.07 -15.82 3.63
N VAL A 273 -0.55 -14.65 3.77
CA VAL A 273 -0.12 -13.44 3.03
C VAL A 273 1.25 -12.96 3.50
N LEU A 274 1.49 -12.92 4.82
CA LEU A 274 2.80 -12.51 5.36
C LEU A 274 3.88 -13.54 5.07
N GLY A 275 3.56 -14.84 5.07
CA GLY A 275 4.49 -15.92 4.72
C GLY A 275 4.92 -15.92 3.25
N ALA A 276 4.09 -15.36 2.36
CA ALA A 276 4.45 -15.21 0.95
C ALA A 276 5.65 -14.27 0.75
N ALA A 277 5.81 -13.25 1.59
CA ALA A 277 6.86 -12.24 1.45
C ALA A 277 8.29 -12.80 1.65
N PRO A 278 8.64 -13.48 2.77
CA PRO A 278 9.98 -14.05 2.93
C PRO A 278 10.32 -15.07 1.84
N VAL A 279 9.36 -15.89 1.40
CA VAL A 279 9.56 -16.83 0.30
C VAL A 279 9.91 -16.09 -0.98
N ARG A 280 9.17 -15.02 -1.30
CA ARG A 280 9.36 -14.24 -2.53
C ARG A 280 10.66 -13.43 -2.54
N VAL A 281 11.09 -12.94 -1.38
CA VAL A 281 12.25 -12.04 -1.25
C VAL A 281 13.53 -12.82 -1.04
N PHE A 282 13.56 -13.74 -0.05
CA PHE A 282 14.80 -14.31 0.41
C PHE A 282 15.18 -15.63 -0.28
N VAL A 283 14.22 -16.46 -0.73
CA VAL A 283 14.57 -17.73 -1.39
C VAL A 283 15.33 -17.48 -2.70
N PRO A 284 14.90 -16.55 -3.60
CA PRO A 284 15.67 -16.24 -4.81
C PRO A 284 17.06 -15.65 -4.55
N LEU A 285 17.28 -15.02 -3.38
CA LEU A 285 18.59 -14.47 -3.00
C LEU A 285 19.51 -15.54 -2.45
N ALA A 286 18.98 -16.48 -1.65
CA ALA A 286 19.76 -17.51 -0.98
C ALA A 286 20.00 -18.74 -1.86
N ALA A 287 19.07 -19.07 -2.75
CA ALA A 287 19.07 -20.23 -3.61
C ALA A 287 18.45 -19.87 -4.98
N PRO A 288 19.19 -19.23 -5.89
CA PRO A 288 18.68 -18.75 -7.18
C PRO A 288 18.07 -19.86 -8.04
N GLU A 289 18.53 -21.08 -7.94
CA GLU A 289 18.01 -22.27 -8.62
C GLU A 289 16.58 -22.62 -8.21
N TRP A 290 16.14 -22.20 -7.02
CA TRP A 290 14.78 -22.39 -6.50
C TRP A 290 13.83 -21.24 -6.83
N THR A 291 14.27 -20.27 -7.61
CA THR A 291 13.47 -19.05 -7.91
C THR A 291 12.08 -19.41 -8.46
N ALA A 292 11.95 -20.30 -9.42
CA ALA A 292 10.67 -20.69 -10.00
C ALA A 292 9.71 -21.30 -8.95
N HIS A 293 10.23 -22.16 -8.08
CA HIS A 293 9.45 -22.77 -7.00
C HIS A 293 9.04 -21.72 -5.95
N ALA A 294 9.93 -20.79 -5.60
CA ALA A 294 9.64 -19.69 -4.68
C ALA A 294 8.55 -18.75 -5.23
N LEU A 295 8.59 -18.45 -6.52
CA LEU A 295 7.56 -17.67 -7.20
C LEU A 295 6.19 -18.34 -7.11
N LEU A 296 6.12 -19.64 -7.44
CA LEU A 296 4.88 -20.42 -7.39
C LEU A 296 4.35 -20.51 -5.95
N LEU A 297 5.20 -20.90 -5.00
CA LEU A 297 4.81 -21.04 -3.60
C LEU A 297 4.32 -19.71 -3.01
N SER A 298 5.05 -18.62 -3.24
CA SER A 298 4.64 -17.29 -2.81
C SER A 298 3.30 -16.87 -3.42
N ALA A 299 3.08 -17.13 -4.71
CA ALA A 299 1.83 -16.85 -5.38
C ALA A 299 0.66 -17.67 -4.80
N LEU A 300 0.88 -18.95 -4.52
CA LEU A 300 -0.12 -19.82 -3.90
C LEU A 300 -0.47 -19.36 -2.49
N LEU A 301 0.52 -19.07 -1.65
CA LEU A 301 0.31 -18.55 -0.29
C LEU A 301 -0.51 -17.26 -0.31
N TRP A 302 -0.09 -16.31 -1.14
CA TRP A 302 -0.74 -14.99 -1.26
C TRP A 302 -2.19 -15.13 -1.77
N SER A 303 -2.40 -15.88 -2.86
CA SER A 303 -3.72 -16.07 -3.46
C SER A 303 -4.66 -16.84 -2.53
N THR A 304 -4.17 -17.87 -1.82
CA THR A 304 -4.96 -18.62 -0.85
C THR A 304 -5.39 -17.73 0.32
N GLY A 305 -4.49 -16.89 0.85
CA GLY A 305 -4.82 -15.95 1.92
C GLY A 305 -5.94 -14.98 1.55
N PHE A 306 -5.89 -14.39 0.33
CA PHE A 306 -6.95 -13.51 -0.15
C PHE A 306 -8.23 -14.26 -0.56
N ALA A 307 -8.13 -15.49 -1.08
CA ALA A 307 -9.29 -16.33 -1.39
C ALA A 307 -10.05 -16.72 -0.12
N LEU A 308 -9.36 -17.11 0.93
CA LEU A 308 -9.98 -17.39 2.24
C LEU A 308 -10.70 -16.16 2.79
N TYR A 309 -10.08 -14.97 2.68
CA TYR A 309 -10.75 -13.73 3.03
C TYR A 309 -12.01 -13.51 2.19
N ALA A 310 -11.94 -13.63 0.87
CA ALA A 310 -13.08 -13.40 -0.02
C ALA A 310 -14.25 -14.34 0.28
N ILE A 311 -13.97 -15.62 0.53
CA ILE A 311 -14.97 -16.63 0.89
C ILE A 311 -15.58 -16.33 2.27
N GLY A 312 -14.74 -16.10 3.28
CA GLY A 312 -15.20 -15.87 4.64
C GLY A 312 -15.94 -14.55 4.85
N TYR A 313 -15.54 -13.51 4.12
CA TYR A 313 -16.11 -12.17 4.26
C TYR A 313 -17.18 -11.83 3.20
N GLY A 314 -17.30 -12.59 2.13
CA GLY A 314 -18.28 -12.33 1.06
C GLY A 314 -19.70 -12.19 1.57
N ALA A 315 -20.17 -13.18 2.34
CA ALA A 315 -21.51 -13.15 2.94
C ALA A 315 -21.68 -12.04 4.00
N LEU A 316 -20.58 -11.68 4.69
CA LEU A 316 -20.58 -10.65 5.72
C LEU A 316 -20.71 -9.25 5.09
N LEU A 317 -20.09 -9.01 3.96
CA LEU A 317 -20.10 -7.73 3.26
C LEU A 317 -21.39 -7.48 2.46
N THR A 318 -22.16 -8.53 2.16
CA THR A 318 -23.43 -8.44 1.42
C THR A 318 -24.67 -8.40 2.32
N ARG A 319 -24.49 -8.53 3.66
CA ARG A 319 -25.59 -8.47 4.63
C ARG A 319 -25.70 -7.09 5.28
N PRO A 320 -26.89 -6.72 5.75
CA PRO A 320 -27.08 -5.51 6.54
C PRO A 320 -26.16 -5.49 7.78
N ARG A 321 -25.85 -4.30 8.25
CA ARG A 321 -25.06 -4.09 9.48
C ARG A 321 -25.81 -4.66 10.69
N LEU A 322 -25.06 -5.27 11.63
CA LEU A 322 -25.65 -5.83 12.85
C LEU A 322 -26.16 -4.76 13.82
N ASP A 323 -25.63 -3.55 13.75
CA ASP A 323 -26.00 -2.40 14.60
C ASP A 323 -27.13 -1.54 14.04
N GLY A 324 -27.76 -1.95 12.91
CA GLY A 324 -28.88 -1.26 12.27
C GLY A 324 -28.54 0.10 11.65
N LYS A 325 -27.28 0.54 11.67
CA LYS A 325 -26.87 1.80 11.05
C LYS A 325 -26.77 1.66 9.52
N PRO A 326 -26.94 2.75 8.77
CA PRO A 326 -26.70 2.71 7.33
C PRO A 326 -25.24 2.32 7.05
N GLY A 327 -25.06 1.50 6.01
CA GLY A 327 -23.78 0.95 5.58
C GLY A 327 -22.86 1.97 4.92
#